data_3a60b54ed829f71dc482fb34cbb686c4
#
_entry.id   3a60b54ed829f71dc482fb34cbb686c4
#
_cell.length_a   1.000
_cell.length_b   1.000
_cell.length_c   1.000
_cell.angle_alpha   90.00
_cell.angle_beta   90.00
_cell.angle_gamma   90.00
#
_symmetry.space_group_name_H-M   'P 1'
#
loop_
_entity.id
_entity.type
_entity.pdbx_description
1 polymer ?
#
loop_
_entity_poly.entity_id
_entity_poly.type
_entity_poly.pdbx_seq_one_letter_code
_entity_poly.pdbx_strand_id
1 'polypeptide(L)'
;MELFFLFTLFSFSLASILNQGAVTYDCPYCQPEQIHIAFGEKTNDIKITWSTFNDTQESTVEYGEGIMEKEATGSATLFTDGGKEKRSQWIHTVLLKDLKFNTRYVYHVGSVYGWSELFSFKTPPEGEDWLLRAAIYGDMGNKNAHSLSYLQDEAERDHFDVILHVGDFAYDMDTEDARVGDEFMRQIQPLAATVPYMTCPGNHEEKYNFSNYVNRFSMPGPDSNLYYSFDLGPVHFVSVSTEVYYFTEYGLKLIVNQYDWLKEDLAEANTPENRSKRPWIILFGHRPMYCSNSNDIDCSVELTRVGIAGMFGLEPLLIEFGVDVVIWAHEHSYERSWPLYDNVVYNGTEGPYINPGAPVHIVTGSAGCQESTDPFNYPAAAWSAFRSTDYGYTRFKAYNQTHIYFEQVSVDRKGKVIDSLWIEKHKHEAYNL
;
A
#
# COMPACT_ATOMS: atom_id res chain seq x y z
N MET A 1 72.73 20.99 -7.64
CA MET A 1 72.60 20.09 -8.83
C MET A 1 71.97 18.81 -8.23
N GLU A 2 70.86 18.33 -8.80
CA GLU A 2 69.98 17.26 -8.33
C GLU A 2 68.76 17.69 -7.46
N LEU A 3 67.74 18.17 -8.16
CA LEU A 3 66.36 18.06 -7.73
C LEU A 3 65.44 18.38 -8.90
N PHE A 4 65.51 17.60 -9.95
CA PHE A 4 64.59 17.69 -11.10
C PHE A 4 64.53 16.33 -11.79
N PHE A 5 63.80 15.37 -11.21
CA PHE A 5 63.37 14.16 -11.95
C PHE A 5 62.45 13.31 -11.07
N LEU A 6 61.24 13.78 -10.72
CA LEU A 6 60.21 12.91 -10.18
C LEU A 6 58.79 13.45 -10.36
N PHE A 7 58.50 14.15 -11.46
CA PHE A 7 57.13 14.65 -11.71
C PHE A 7 56.53 14.28 -13.06
N THR A 8 57.04 13.28 -13.75
CA THR A 8 56.56 12.93 -15.11
C THR A 8 56.00 11.51 -15.26
N LEU A 9 55.78 10.76 -14.18
CA LEU A 9 55.25 9.39 -14.25
C LEU A 9 53.87 9.20 -13.67
N PHE A 10 53.20 10.25 -13.13
CA PHE A 10 51.85 10.15 -12.62
C PHE A 10 50.76 10.75 -13.50
N SER A 11 51.13 11.34 -14.66
CA SER A 11 50.17 12.00 -15.56
C SER A 11 49.59 11.10 -16.65
N PHE A 12 50.03 9.84 -16.78
CA PHE A 12 49.58 8.96 -17.87
C PHE A 12 48.56 7.88 -17.45
N SER A 13 48.30 7.71 -16.16
CA SER A 13 47.32 6.71 -15.71
C SER A 13 45.93 7.29 -15.42
N LEU A 14 45.78 8.60 -15.24
CA LEU A 14 44.48 9.25 -15.07
C LEU A 14 43.76 9.62 -16.37
N ALA A 15 44.49 9.73 -17.49
CA ALA A 15 43.90 10.08 -18.79
C ALA A 15 43.32 8.88 -19.55
N SER A 16 43.63 7.65 -19.15
CA SER A 16 43.05 6.43 -19.75
C SER A 16 41.76 5.94 -19.09
N ILE A 17 41.40 6.50 -17.95
CA ILE A 17 40.13 6.15 -17.22
C ILE A 17 39.01 7.12 -17.65
N LEU A 18 39.32 8.27 -18.26
CA LEU A 18 38.30 9.26 -18.63
C LEU A 18 37.84 9.19 -20.09
N ASN A 19 38.20 8.15 -20.84
CA ASN A 19 37.84 8.05 -22.25
C ASN A 19 37.23 6.70 -22.65
N GLN A 20 36.52 6.05 -21.75
CA GLN A 20 35.39 5.21 -22.15
C GLN A 20 34.25 6.18 -22.38
N GLY A 21 34.10 6.65 -23.58
CA GLY A 21 32.90 7.35 -24.01
C GLY A 21 31.71 6.46 -23.63
N ALA A 22 30.80 7.00 -22.85
CA ALA A 22 29.56 6.31 -22.57
C ALA A 22 28.98 5.83 -23.91
N VAL A 23 28.91 4.52 -24.12
CA VAL A 23 28.25 3.97 -25.30
C VAL A 23 26.77 4.30 -25.09
N THR A 24 26.31 5.38 -25.70
CA THR A 24 24.89 5.71 -25.72
C THR A 24 24.24 4.77 -26.71
N TYR A 25 23.57 3.75 -26.20
CA TYR A 25 22.69 2.94 -27.01
C TYR A 25 21.48 3.80 -27.40
N ASP A 26 21.21 3.90 -28.71
CA ASP A 26 20.01 4.59 -29.21
C ASP A 26 18.77 3.71 -28.99
N CYS A 27 18.16 3.88 -27.83
CA CYS A 27 16.94 3.21 -27.45
C CYS A 27 15.93 4.23 -26.91
N PRO A 28 15.15 4.88 -27.80
CA PRO A 28 14.07 5.77 -27.37
C PRO A 28 13.08 5.02 -26.45
N TYR A 29 12.61 5.70 -25.40
CA TYR A 29 11.63 5.16 -24.46
C TYR A 29 12.11 3.95 -23.63
N CYS A 30 13.41 3.73 -23.51
CA CYS A 30 14.02 2.74 -22.62
C CYS A 30 14.37 3.29 -21.23
N GLN A 31 14.03 4.54 -20.95
CA GLN A 31 14.29 5.12 -19.63
C GLN A 31 13.29 4.57 -18.61
N PRO A 32 13.77 4.10 -17.45
CA PRO A 32 12.90 3.67 -16.37
C PRO A 32 12.06 4.81 -15.79
N GLU A 33 10.79 4.55 -15.54
CA GLU A 33 9.88 5.47 -14.87
C GLU A 33 8.85 4.69 -14.02
N GLN A 34 8.05 5.39 -13.20
CA GLN A 34 7.00 4.79 -12.37
C GLN A 34 7.57 3.83 -11.31
N ILE A 35 8.78 4.12 -10.82
CA ILE A 35 9.47 3.26 -9.86
C ILE A 35 8.72 3.25 -8.53
N HIS A 36 8.48 2.07 -8.01
CA HIS A 36 7.88 1.86 -6.70
C HIS A 36 8.36 0.56 -6.07
N ILE A 37 8.24 0.47 -4.74
CA ILE A 37 8.69 -0.69 -3.98
C ILE A 37 7.56 -1.26 -3.14
N ALA A 38 7.57 -2.58 -2.93
CA ALA A 38 6.68 -3.30 -2.05
C ALA A 38 7.46 -4.36 -1.27
N PHE A 39 6.90 -4.86 -0.17
CA PHE A 39 7.47 -6.03 0.49
C PHE A 39 7.35 -7.28 -0.40
N GLY A 40 8.30 -8.20 -0.28
CA GLY A 40 8.19 -9.56 -0.80
C GLY A 40 7.45 -10.47 0.18
N GLU A 41 7.71 -11.78 0.10
CA GLU A 41 7.15 -12.77 1.05
C GLU A 41 7.65 -12.55 2.48
N LYS A 42 8.85 -12.00 2.63
CA LYS A 42 9.41 -11.55 3.90
C LYS A 42 9.55 -10.03 3.88
N THR A 43 9.45 -9.39 5.01
CA THR A 43 9.57 -7.93 5.12
C THR A 43 10.99 -7.38 4.89
N ASN A 44 12.00 -8.24 4.91
CA ASN A 44 13.36 -7.93 4.45
C ASN A 44 13.64 -8.34 3.00
N ASP A 45 12.61 -8.75 2.26
CA ASP A 45 12.63 -8.89 0.80
C ASP A 45 11.87 -7.69 0.20
N ILE A 46 12.48 -7.00 -0.76
CA ILE A 46 11.87 -5.84 -1.40
C ILE A 46 11.70 -6.12 -2.89
N LYS A 47 10.46 -6.05 -3.38
CA LYS A 47 10.13 -6.01 -4.79
C LYS A 47 10.27 -4.59 -5.29
N ILE A 48 11.01 -4.39 -6.38
CA ILE A 48 11.15 -3.10 -7.05
C ILE A 48 10.51 -3.25 -8.42
N THR A 49 9.54 -2.40 -8.72
CA THR A 49 8.78 -2.42 -9.98
C THR A 49 8.94 -1.09 -10.69
N TRP A 50 9.08 -1.11 -12.01
CA TRP A 50 9.13 0.08 -12.87
C TRP A 50 8.63 -0.22 -14.26
N SER A 51 8.46 0.80 -15.08
CA SER A 51 8.06 0.63 -16.47
C SER A 51 9.06 1.27 -17.46
N THR A 52 9.06 0.69 -18.68
CA THR A 52 9.66 1.31 -19.89
C THR A 52 8.68 1.16 -21.05
N PHE A 53 8.73 2.05 -22.03
CA PHE A 53 7.86 1.96 -23.21
C PHE A 53 8.51 1.24 -24.39
N ASN A 54 9.74 0.76 -24.22
CA ASN A 54 10.41 -0.12 -25.17
C ASN A 54 11.09 -1.26 -24.42
N ASP A 55 11.32 -2.38 -25.11
CA ASP A 55 11.99 -3.55 -24.54
C ASP A 55 13.47 -3.25 -24.27
N THR A 56 13.88 -3.41 -23.03
CA THR A 56 15.27 -3.25 -22.62
C THR A 56 16.05 -4.56 -22.55
N GLN A 57 15.38 -5.70 -22.78
CA GLN A 57 15.90 -7.06 -22.70
C GLN A 57 16.44 -7.46 -21.31
N GLU A 58 16.75 -6.51 -20.46
CA GLU A 58 17.27 -6.69 -19.10
C GLU A 58 16.46 -5.86 -18.12
N SER A 59 16.35 -6.39 -16.90
CA SER A 59 15.70 -5.73 -15.76
C SER A 59 16.69 -5.80 -14.61
N THR A 60 17.43 -4.72 -14.37
CA THR A 60 18.53 -4.71 -13.41
C THR A 60 18.33 -3.66 -12.34
N VAL A 61 18.64 -4.03 -11.10
CA VAL A 61 18.76 -3.11 -9.96
C VAL A 61 20.19 -3.17 -9.44
N GLU A 62 20.89 -2.04 -9.46
CA GLU A 62 22.14 -1.89 -8.70
C GLU A 62 21.80 -1.28 -7.34
N TYR A 63 22.36 -1.82 -6.25
CA TYR A 63 22.01 -1.40 -4.89
C TYR A 63 23.13 -1.64 -3.88
N GLY A 64 23.04 -1.01 -2.72
CA GLY A 64 23.98 -1.23 -1.61
C GLY A 64 23.80 -0.28 -0.44
N GLU A 65 24.60 -0.46 0.60
CA GLU A 65 24.58 0.33 1.84
C GLU A 65 25.43 1.61 1.68
N GLY A 66 24.95 2.55 0.83
CA GLY A 66 25.66 3.79 0.52
C GLY A 66 26.48 3.73 -0.77
N ILE A 67 27.06 2.59 -1.14
CA ILE A 67 27.70 2.31 -2.43
C ILE A 67 26.95 1.16 -3.07
N MET A 68 26.61 1.30 -4.35
CA MET A 68 25.90 0.27 -5.12
C MET A 68 26.90 -0.80 -5.59
N GLU A 69 27.22 -1.73 -4.71
CA GLU A 69 28.19 -2.82 -4.91
C GLU A 69 27.52 -4.16 -5.26
N LYS A 70 26.19 -4.19 -5.24
CA LYS A 70 25.38 -5.37 -5.50
C LYS A 70 24.51 -5.13 -6.73
N GLU A 71 24.22 -6.20 -7.41
CA GLU A 71 23.32 -6.23 -8.56
C GLU A 71 22.30 -7.35 -8.39
N ALA A 72 21.08 -7.10 -8.80
CA ALA A 72 20.03 -8.10 -8.91
C ALA A 72 19.30 -7.94 -10.24
N THR A 73 18.93 -9.04 -10.84
CA THR A 73 18.18 -9.08 -12.10
C THR A 73 16.82 -9.72 -11.89
N GLY A 74 15.85 -9.34 -12.71
CA GLY A 74 14.50 -9.86 -12.66
C GLY A 74 13.93 -10.11 -14.04
N SER A 75 12.65 -9.86 -14.20
CA SER A 75 11.92 -10.07 -15.44
C SER A 75 11.10 -8.85 -15.83
N ALA A 76 10.77 -8.77 -17.12
CA ALA A 76 9.82 -7.81 -17.65
C ALA A 76 8.63 -8.54 -18.28
N THR A 77 7.44 -7.98 -18.10
CA THR A 77 6.20 -8.45 -18.72
C THR A 77 5.64 -7.36 -19.61
N LEU A 78 5.26 -7.70 -20.83
CA LEU A 78 4.58 -6.76 -21.72
C LEU A 78 3.13 -6.60 -21.26
N PHE A 79 2.79 -5.46 -20.73
CA PHE A 79 1.43 -5.06 -20.43
C PHE A 79 0.85 -4.32 -21.63
N THR A 80 -0.33 -4.74 -22.08
CA THR A 80 -1.09 -4.08 -23.15
C THR A 80 -2.45 -3.66 -22.61
N ASP A 81 -2.72 -2.36 -22.63
CA ASP A 81 -3.98 -1.81 -22.15
C ASP A 81 -5.18 -2.28 -23.00
N GLY A 82 -6.33 -2.37 -22.35
CA GLY A 82 -7.59 -2.77 -22.97
C GLY A 82 -8.20 -1.72 -23.91
N GLY A 83 -7.73 -0.46 -23.88
CA GLY A 83 -8.23 0.68 -24.65
C GLY A 83 -8.11 0.53 -26.17
N LYS A 84 -8.50 1.55 -26.90
CA LYS A 84 -8.58 1.51 -28.38
C LYS A 84 -7.23 1.45 -29.06
N GLU A 85 -6.23 2.16 -28.52
CA GLU A 85 -4.88 2.21 -29.08
C GLU A 85 -4.08 0.95 -28.80
N LYS A 86 -4.55 0.08 -27.86
CA LYS A 86 -3.80 -1.10 -27.41
C LYS A 86 -2.38 -0.75 -27.01
N ARG A 87 -2.24 0.38 -26.30
CA ARG A 87 -0.96 0.91 -25.89
C ARG A 87 -0.26 -0.07 -24.94
N SER A 88 1.03 -0.27 -25.17
CA SER A 88 1.81 -1.25 -24.41
C SER A 88 2.97 -0.59 -23.69
N GLN A 89 3.36 -1.19 -22.58
CA GLN A 89 4.57 -0.86 -21.82
C GLN A 89 5.14 -2.14 -21.20
N TRP A 90 6.44 -2.14 -20.94
CA TRP A 90 7.11 -3.21 -20.25
C TRP A 90 7.13 -2.93 -18.76
N ILE A 91 6.60 -3.83 -17.98
CA ILE A 91 6.61 -3.78 -16.52
C ILE A 91 7.73 -4.69 -16.03
N HIS A 92 8.73 -4.09 -15.39
CA HIS A 92 9.89 -4.76 -14.84
C HIS A 92 9.69 -5.02 -13.36
N THR A 93 10.10 -6.20 -12.89
CA THR A 93 10.06 -6.54 -11.47
C THR A 93 11.34 -7.26 -11.08
N VAL A 94 12.00 -6.75 -10.04
CA VAL A 94 13.20 -7.34 -9.43
C VAL A 94 12.94 -7.54 -7.94
N LEU A 95 13.25 -8.73 -7.44
CA LEU A 95 13.14 -9.05 -6.02
C LEU A 95 14.53 -9.05 -5.38
N LEU A 96 14.77 -8.12 -4.47
CA LEU A 96 15.93 -8.09 -3.59
C LEU A 96 15.61 -8.96 -2.38
N LYS A 97 16.39 -10.04 -2.18
CA LYS A 97 16.14 -11.04 -1.12
C LYS A 97 17.10 -10.92 0.04
N ASP A 98 16.60 -11.30 1.23
CA ASP A 98 17.39 -11.47 2.45
C ASP A 98 18.27 -10.25 2.75
N LEU A 99 17.68 -9.06 2.61
CA LEU A 99 18.34 -7.81 2.96
C LEU A 99 18.58 -7.74 4.48
N LYS A 100 19.60 -7.01 4.90
CA LYS A 100 19.83 -6.76 6.34
C LYS A 100 18.67 -5.93 6.89
N PHE A 101 18.17 -6.30 8.05
CA PHE A 101 17.16 -5.52 8.77
C PHE A 101 17.72 -4.16 9.24
N ASN A 102 16.82 -3.20 9.45
CA ASN A 102 17.10 -1.85 9.93
C ASN A 102 18.25 -1.15 9.17
N THR A 103 18.31 -1.36 7.86
CA THR A 103 19.41 -0.91 7.00
C THR A 103 18.87 -0.04 5.86
N ARG A 104 19.54 1.09 5.61
CA ARG A 104 19.23 1.94 4.45
C ARG A 104 20.03 1.48 3.24
N TYR A 105 19.32 1.23 2.16
CA TYR A 105 19.86 0.89 0.85
C TYR A 105 19.65 2.05 -0.10
N VAL A 106 20.69 2.35 -0.90
CA VAL A 106 20.60 3.22 -2.09
C VAL A 106 20.51 2.31 -3.30
N TYR A 107 19.70 2.68 -4.28
CA TYR A 107 19.51 1.90 -5.48
C TYR A 107 19.13 2.75 -6.67
N HIS A 108 19.33 2.21 -7.87
CA HIS A 108 18.69 2.64 -9.11
C HIS A 108 18.30 1.42 -9.94
N VAL A 109 17.45 1.64 -10.92
CA VAL A 109 16.95 0.59 -11.80
C VAL A 109 17.24 0.92 -13.25
N GLY A 110 17.38 -0.11 -14.09
CA GLY A 110 17.60 0.14 -15.51
C GLY A 110 18.21 -1.03 -16.26
N SER A 111 18.99 -0.66 -17.28
CA SER A 111 19.72 -1.56 -18.18
C SER A 111 20.85 -0.78 -18.84
N VAL A 112 21.56 -1.44 -19.79
CA VAL A 112 22.55 -0.77 -20.63
C VAL A 112 22.01 0.41 -21.45
N TYR A 113 20.70 0.50 -21.63
CA TYR A 113 20.04 1.58 -22.38
C TYR A 113 19.73 2.82 -21.55
N GLY A 114 19.76 2.74 -20.23
CA GLY A 114 19.55 3.85 -19.33
C GLY A 114 19.21 3.45 -17.91
N TRP A 115 19.52 4.32 -16.98
CA TRP A 115 19.29 4.15 -15.56
C TRP A 115 18.38 5.24 -15.02
N SER A 116 17.62 4.91 -13.97
CA SER A 116 16.84 5.88 -13.21
C SER A 116 17.76 6.82 -12.41
N GLU A 117 17.19 7.83 -11.80
CA GLU A 117 17.80 8.54 -10.68
C GLU A 117 18.03 7.60 -9.48
N LEU A 118 18.78 8.09 -8.49
CA LEU A 118 19.05 7.34 -7.26
C LEU A 118 17.89 7.48 -6.28
N PHE A 119 17.44 6.35 -5.76
CA PHE A 119 16.48 6.27 -4.66
C PHE A 119 17.11 5.62 -3.44
N SER A 120 16.44 5.71 -2.31
CA SER A 120 16.81 4.95 -1.11
C SER A 120 15.57 4.48 -0.36
N PHE A 121 15.65 3.31 0.22
CA PHE A 121 14.66 2.80 1.15
C PHE A 121 15.34 2.27 2.43
N LYS A 122 14.56 2.11 3.47
CA LYS A 122 15.02 1.50 4.72
C LYS A 122 14.25 0.21 4.98
N THR A 123 14.96 -0.89 5.22
CA THR A 123 14.36 -2.13 5.68
C THR A 123 13.88 -2.00 7.12
N PRO A 124 12.77 -2.67 7.50
CA PRO A 124 12.27 -2.62 8.88
C PRO A 124 13.27 -3.26 9.87
N PRO A 125 13.13 -2.98 11.17
CA PRO A 125 13.82 -3.73 12.21
C PRO A 125 13.45 -5.22 12.20
N GLU A 126 14.33 -6.07 12.73
CA GLU A 126 14.08 -7.50 12.90
C GLU A 126 13.14 -7.75 14.09
N GLY A 127 12.28 -8.77 13.95
CA GLY A 127 11.35 -9.19 15.00
C GLY A 127 10.13 -8.30 15.14
N GLU A 128 9.46 -8.40 16.26
CA GLU A 128 8.12 -7.83 16.49
C GLU A 128 8.10 -6.68 17.50
N ASP A 129 9.17 -6.49 18.29
CA ASP A 129 9.19 -5.53 19.40
C ASP A 129 9.84 -4.20 19.00
N TRP A 130 9.16 -3.45 18.12
CA TRP A 130 9.56 -2.11 17.71
C TRP A 130 8.34 -1.26 17.32
N LEU A 131 8.50 0.07 17.33
CA LEU A 131 7.46 1.00 16.97
C LEU A 131 7.23 1.01 15.45
N LEU A 132 6.16 0.37 15.00
CA LEU A 132 5.72 0.41 13.61
C LEU A 132 4.92 1.68 13.32
N ARG A 133 5.18 2.31 12.16
CA ARG A 133 4.50 3.52 11.70
C ARG A 133 4.03 3.35 10.27
N ALA A 134 2.75 3.62 10.03
CA ALA A 134 2.18 3.58 8.68
C ALA A 134 1.42 4.87 8.34
N ALA A 135 1.40 5.22 7.06
CA ALA A 135 0.38 6.08 6.48
C ALA A 135 -0.68 5.22 5.81
N ILE A 136 -1.95 5.55 6.03
CA ILE A 136 -3.10 4.80 5.50
C ILE A 136 -4.08 5.80 4.89
N TYR A 137 -4.46 5.57 3.64
CA TYR A 137 -5.40 6.43 2.92
C TYR A 137 -5.91 5.74 1.66
N GLY A 138 -7.04 6.19 1.14
CA GLY A 138 -7.54 5.86 -0.19
C GLY A 138 -8.00 7.09 -0.94
N ASP A 139 -8.46 6.90 -2.17
CA ASP A 139 -9.17 7.91 -2.95
C ASP A 139 -8.33 9.18 -3.16
N MET A 140 -7.07 8.99 -3.58
CA MET A 140 -6.16 10.13 -3.73
C MET A 140 -6.33 10.87 -5.04
N GLY A 141 -6.50 10.13 -6.15
CA GLY A 141 -6.56 10.72 -7.50
C GLY A 141 -5.23 11.32 -7.96
N ASN A 142 -5.15 11.62 -9.27
CA ASN A 142 -3.98 12.29 -9.84
C ASN A 142 -4.16 13.81 -9.98
N LYS A 143 -5.40 14.30 -10.10
CA LYS A 143 -5.68 15.73 -10.32
C LYS A 143 -5.77 16.55 -9.04
N ASN A 144 -6.30 15.96 -7.98
CA ASN A 144 -6.57 16.62 -6.71
C ASN A 144 -5.89 15.95 -5.52
N ALA A 145 -4.73 15.35 -5.69
CA ALA A 145 -3.98 14.64 -4.67
C ALA A 145 -3.57 15.53 -3.46
N HIS A 146 -4.57 16.03 -2.74
CA HIS A 146 -4.41 17.01 -1.65
C HIS A 146 -3.44 16.54 -0.57
N SER A 147 -3.44 15.26 -0.24
CA SER A 147 -2.59 14.69 0.81
C SER A 147 -1.17 14.39 0.35
N LEU A 148 -0.90 14.30 -0.96
CA LEU A 148 0.37 13.78 -1.47
C LEU A 148 1.59 14.56 -1.00
N SER A 149 1.53 15.89 -1.01
CA SER A 149 2.66 16.72 -0.57
C SER A 149 2.99 16.56 0.91
N TYR A 150 1.99 16.32 1.75
CA TYR A 150 2.18 16.03 3.18
C TYR A 150 2.79 14.64 3.39
N LEU A 151 2.30 13.64 2.64
CA LEU A 151 2.83 12.28 2.68
C LEU A 151 4.29 12.22 2.23
N GLN A 152 4.65 12.98 1.17
CA GLN A 152 6.04 13.10 0.70
C GLN A 152 6.94 13.76 1.76
N ASP A 153 6.52 14.88 2.35
CA ASP A 153 7.29 15.57 3.40
C ASP A 153 7.51 14.67 4.64
N GLU A 154 6.52 13.89 5.02
CA GLU A 154 6.65 12.96 6.15
C GLU A 154 7.52 11.74 5.81
N ALA A 155 7.42 11.21 4.60
CA ALA A 155 8.27 10.12 4.14
C ALA A 155 9.75 10.53 4.08
N GLU A 156 10.05 11.74 3.58
CA GLU A 156 11.41 12.31 3.58
C GLU A 156 12.01 12.43 4.98
N ARG A 157 11.16 12.54 6.00
CA ARG A 157 11.55 12.58 7.42
C ARG A 157 11.56 11.23 8.10
N ASP A 158 11.48 10.14 7.36
CA ASP A 158 11.40 8.77 7.90
C ASP A 158 10.22 8.56 8.89
N HIS A 159 9.07 9.18 8.64
CA HIS A 159 7.90 9.02 9.53
C HIS A 159 7.11 7.75 9.27
N PHE A 160 7.35 7.05 8.16
CA PHE A 160 6.63 5.84 7.78
C PHE A 160 7.58 4.67 7.50
N ASP A 161 7.19 3.50 7.95
CA ASP A 161 7.84 2.22 7.65
C ASP A 161 7.11 1.49 6.51
N VAL A 162 5.83 1.85 6.28
CA VAL A 162 4.96 1.33 5.22
C VAL A 162 3.85 2.32 4.88
N ILE A 163 3.38 2.29 3.64
CA ILE A 163 2.18 2.98 3.17
C ILE A 163 1.14 1.93 2.80
N LEU A 164 -0.12 2.14 3.22
CA LEU A 164 -1.28 1.40 2.76
C LEU A 164 -2.16 2.34 1.94
N HIS A 165 -2.21 2.15 0.62
CA HIS A 165 -3.13 2.86 -0.27
C HIS A 165 -4.33 1.97 -0.57
N VAL A 166 -5.48 2.35 -0.05
CA VAL A 166 -6.68 1.52 0.08
C VAL A 166 -7.65 1.75 -1.08
N GLY A 167 -7.15 1.58 -2.32
CA GLY A 167 -7.94 1.67 -3.55
C GLY A 167 -8.15 3.08 -4.09
N ASP A 168 -8.71 3.15 -5.28
CA ASP A 168 -9.03 4.34 -6.07
C ASP A 168 -7.84 5.28 -6.23
N PHE A 169 -6.89 4.81 -7.05
CA PHE A 169 -5.61 5.48 -7.22
C PHE A 169 -5.71 6.75 -8.06
N ALA A 170 -6.04 6.59 -9.34
CA ALA A 170 -5.95 7.65 -10.35
C ALA A 170 -7.30 8.18 -10.83
N TYR A 171 -8.40 7.54 -10.42
CA TYR A 171 -9.74 7.69 -11.00
C TYR A 171 -9.72 7.37 -12.48
N ASP A 172 -9.72 6.04 -12.71
CA ASP A 172 -9.64 5.29 -13.94
C ASP A 172 -8.24 5.30 -14.58
N MET A 173 -7.36 4.40 -14.09
CA MET A 173 -6.02 4.19 -14.65
C MET A 173 -6.00 3.87 -16.14
N ASP A 174 -7.09 3.31 -16.70
CA ASP A 174 -7.24 2.94 -18.09
C ASP A 174 -7.62 4.14 -19.00
N THR A 175 -8.02 5.27 -18.42
CA THR A 175 -8.42 6.47 -19.16
C THR A 175 -7.28 6.98 -20.05
N GLU A 176 -7.66 7.48 -21.24
CA GLU A 176 -6.74 7.91 -22.30
C GLU A 176 -5.74 6.81 -22.72
N ASP A 177 -6.26 5.58 -22.88
CA ASP A 177 -5.46 4.40 -23.19
C ASP A 177 -4.30 4.21 -22.19
N ALA A 178 -4.64 4.22 -20.90
CA ALA A 178 -3.77 4.05 -19.72
C ALA A 178 -2.74 5.18 -19.45
N ARG A 179 -2.91 6.35 -20.09
CA ARG A 179 -2.02 7.51 -19.83
C ARG A 179 -2.26 8.14 -18.46
N VAL A 180 -3.51 8.13 -18.00
CA VAL A 180 -3.86 8.59 -16.64
C VAL A 180 -3.18 7.73 -15.58
N GLY A 181 -3.16 6.41 -15.76
CA GLY A 181 -2.40 5.51 -14.89
C GLY A 181 -0.89 5.80 -14.89
N ASP A 182 -0.30 6.08 -16.07
CA ASP A 182 1.12 6.44 -16.13
C ASP A 182 1.41 7.76 -15.42
N GLU A 183 0.52 8.75 -15.54
CA GLU A 183 0.64 10.04 -14.87
C GLU A 183 0.61 9.85 -13.34
N PHE A 184 -0.34 9.09 -12.84
CA PHE A 184 -0.47 8.77 -11.42
C PHE A 184 0.79 8.06 -10.89
N MET A 185 1.27 7.03 -11.59
CA MET A 185 2.45 6.28 -11.16
C MET A 185 3.72 7.14 -11.12
N ARG A 186 3.87 8.10 -12.04
CA ARG A 186 4.97 9.09 -11.98
C ARG A 186 4.79 10.05 -10.81
N GLN A 187 3.55 10.46 -10.53
CA GLN A 187 3.24 11.40 -9.45
C GLN A 187 3.56 10.83 -8.07
N ILE A 188 3.28 9.55 -7.83
CA ILE A 188 3.58 8.89 -6.56
C ILE A 188 5.04 8.42 -6.45
N GLN A 189 5.80 8.35 -7.55
CA GLN A 189 7.17 7.80 -7.56
C GLN A 189 8.06 8.37 -6.44
N PRO A 190 8.12 9.68 -6.15
CA PRO A 190 8.96 10.20 -5.08
C PRO A 190 8.66 9.60 -3.69
N LEU A 191 7.43 9.18 -3.48
CA LEU A 191 6.97 8.53 -2.26
C LEU A 191 7.12 7.00 -2.36
N ALA A 192 6.57 6.41 -3.40
CA ALA A 192 6.47 4.97 -3.57
C ALA A 192 7.81 4.28 -3.90
N ALA A 193 8.82 5.03 -4.37
CA ALA A 193 10.17 4.52 -4.56
C ALA A 193 11.02 4.51 -3.27
N THR A 194 10.52 5.09 -2.17
CA THR A 194 11.30 5.27 -0.93
C THR A 194 10.72 4.56 0.28
N VAL A 195 9.41 4.33 0.28
CA VAL A 195 8.70 3.60 1.35
C VAL A 195 7.90 2.46 0.71
N PRO A 196 7.93 1.22 1.25
CA PRO A 196 7.10 0.13 0.75
C PRO A 196 5.63 0.55 0.64
N TYR A 197 5.09 0.44 -0.58
CA TYR A 197 3.78 0.95 -0.99
C TYR A 197 2.86 -0.23 -1.24
N MET A 198 2.05 -0.57 -0.22
CA MET A 198 1.15 -1.71 -0.23
C MET A 198 -0.25 -1.26 -0.62
N THR A 199 -0.94 -2.03 -1.45
CA THR A 199 -2.17 -1.57 -2.11
C THR A 199 -3.27 -2.63 -2.08
N CYS A 200 -4.52 -2.20 -2.16
CA CYS A 200 -5.64 -3.04 -2.62
C CYS A 200 -6.39 -2.29 -3.73
N PRO A 201 -7.13 -2.96 -4.62
CA PRO A 201 -7.88 -2.28 -5.67
C PRO A 201 -9.16 -1.64 -5.11
N GLY A 202 -9.56 -0.50 -5.69
CA GLY A 202 -10.88 0.09 -5.56
C GLY A 202 -11.73 -0.13 -6.84
N ASN A 203 -12.91 0.50 -6.88
CA ASN A 203 -13.82 0.35 -8.03
C ASN A 203 -13.30 1.04 -9.30
N HIS A 204 -12.48 2.07 -9.18
CA HIS A 204 -11.83 2.72 -10.32
C HIS A 204 -10.68 1.90 -10.93
N GLU A 205 -10.33 0.76 -10.33
CA GLU A 205 -9.36 -0.19 -10.86
C GLU A 205 -9.99 -1.39 -11.57
N GLU A 206 -11.34 -1.52 -11.58
CA GLU A 206 -12.04 -2.72 -12.08
C GLU A 206 -11.81 -3.02 -13.57
N LYS A 207 -11.55 -1.96 -14.35
CA LYS A 207 -11.58 -2.04 -15.81
C LYS A 207 -10.68 -3.12 -16.39
N TYR A 208 -11.24 -3.84 -17.39
CA TYR A 208 -10.57 -4.97 -18.03
C TYR A 208 -10.13 -6.06 -17.04
N ASN A 209 -10.97 -6.35 -16.04
CA ASN A 209 -10.71 -7.30 -14.98
C ASN A 209 -9.45 -6.92 -14.17
N PHE A 210 -9.45 -5.70 -13.66
CA PHE A 210 -8.36 -5.12 -12.86
C PHE A 210 -6.99 -5.04 -13.56
N SER A 211 -6.95 -5.09 -14.91
CA SER A 211 -5.70 -5.33 -15.62
C SER A 211 -4.65 -4.24 -15.39
N ASN A 212 -5.04 -2.95 -15.29
CA ASN A 212 -4.11 -1.88 -14.97
C ASN A 212 -3.51 -2.06 -13.56
N TYR A 213 -4.33 -2.38 -12.56
CA TYR A 213 -3.88 -2.64 -11.19
C TYR A 213 -2.96 -3.86 -11.11
N VAL A 214 -3.41 -5.00 -11.61
CA VAL A 214 -2.68 -6.28 -11.52
C VAL A 214 -1.31 -6.22 -12.20
N ASN A 215 -1.20 -5.48 -13.31
CA ASN A 215 0.08 -5.39 -14.03
C ASN A 215 1.02 -4.32 -13.48
N ARG A 216 0.49 -3.20 -12.94
CA ARG A 216 1.33 -2.09 -12.47
C ARG A 216 1.91 -2.32 -11.08
N PHE A 217 1.22 -3.05 -10.20
CA PHE A 217 1.68 -3.33 -8.84
C PHE A 217 2.16 -4.76 -8.68
N SER A 218 3.06 -5.00 -7.72
CA SER A 218 3.65 -6.31 -7.44
C SER A 218 3.64 -6.58 -5.94
N MET A 219 2.46 -7.00 -5.43
CA MET A 219 2.28 -7.30 -4.01
C MET A 219 2.81 -8.71 -3.65
N PRO A 220 3.03 -9.04 -2.36
CA PRO A 220 3.27 -10.42 -1.94
C PRO A 220 2.05 -11.30 -2.20
N GLY A 221 2.22 -12.62 -2.20
CA GLY A 221 1.12 -13.57 -2.37
C GLY A 221 0.77 -13.90 -3.82
N PRO A 222 -0.50 -14.26 -4.11
CA PRO A 222 -0.92 -14.69 -5.43
C PRO A 222 -0.69 -13.65 -6.52
N ASP A 223 -0.44 -14.09 -7.74
CA ASP A 223 -0.09 -13.24 -8.90
C ASP A 223 -1.13 -12.17 -9.27
N SER A 224 -2.34 -12.24 -8.72
CA SER A 224 -3.40 -11.28 -9.03
C SER A 224 -3.32 -9.96 -8.26
N ASN A 225 -2.53 -9.86 -7.19
CA ASN A 225 -2.47 -8.72 -6.24
C ASN A 225 -3.83 -8.35 -5.59
N LEU A 226 -4.90 -9.13 -5.84
CA LEU A 226 -6.26 -8.79 -5.37
C LEU A 226 -6.42 -9.05 -3.88
N TYR A 227 -5.67 -9.99 -3.34
CA TYR A 227 -5.63 -10.28 -1.91
C TYR A 227 -4.28 -10.88 -1.51
N TYR A 228 -3.81 -10.54 -0.36
CA TYR A 228 -2.55 -11.01 0.21
C TYR A 228 -2.45 -10.61 1.69
N SER A 229 -1.48 -11.17 2.39
CA SER A 229 -1.12 -10.75 3.75
C SER A 229 0.38 -10.53 3.88
N PHE A 230 0.79 -9.81 4.90
CA PHE A 230 2.18 -9.64 5.27
C PHE A 230 2.32 -9.28 6.75
N ASP A 231 3.43 -9.68 7.32
CA ASP A 231 3.74 -9.49 8.71
C ASP A 231 4.71 -8.32 8.90
N LEU A 232 4.38 -7.33 9.73
CA LEU A 232 5.28 -6.20 9.98
C LEU A 232 5.23 -5.80 11.47
N GLY A 233 6.35 -5.94 12.18
CA GLY A 233 6.39 -5.74 13.61
C GLY A 233 5.36 -6.60 14.34
N PRO A 234 4.59 -6.06 15.29
CA PRO A 234 3.58 -6.80 16.03
C PRO A 234 2.25 -6.98 15.28
N VAL A 235 2.18 -6.68 13.98
CA VAL A 235 0.95 -6.64 13.20
C VAL A 235 0.99 -7.64 12.04
N HIS A 236 -0.09 -8.39 11.90
CA HIS A 236 -0.44 -9.13 10.70
C HIS A 236 -1.42 -8.30 9.88
N PHE A 237 -1.00 -7.85 8.70
CA PHE A 237 -1.82 -7.08 7.76
C PHE A 237 -2.42 -7.99 6.70
N VAL A 238 -3.71 -7.80 6.43
CA VAL A 238 -4.46 -8.59 5.45
C VAL A 238 -5.14 -7.65 4.45
N SER A 239 -4.81 -7.78 3.19
CA SER A 239 -5.42 -7.06 2.07
C SER A 239 -6.48 -7.91 1.40
N VAL A 240 -7.66 -7.34 1.16
CA VAL A 240 -8.74 -7.98 0.41
C VAL A 240 -9.30 -7.05 -0.67
N SER A 241 -9.72 -7.60 -1.80
CA SER A 241 -10.51 -6.87 -2.77
C SER A 241 -11.99 -6.95 -2.41
N THR A 242 -12.58 -5.83 -2.04
CA THR A 242 -14.01 -5.70 -1.87
C THR A 242 -14.73 -5.71 -3.20
N GLU A 243 -14.04 -5.29 -4.27
CA GLU A 243 -14.62 -5.08 -5.60
C GLU A 243 -15.07 -6.36 -6.29
N VAL A 244 -14.48 -7.50 -5.93
CA VAL A 244 -14.90 -8.81 -6.46
C VAL A 244 -16.37 -9.15 -6.11
N TYR A 245 -16.94 -8.52 -5.07
CA TYR A 245 -18.35 -8.67 -4.68
C TYR A 245 -19.30 -7.83 -5.53
N TYR A 246 -18.82 -6.75 -6.14
CA TYR A 246 -19.60 -5.79 -6.92
C TYR A 246 -19.46 -6.03 -8.42
N PHE A 247 -18.29 -6.42 -8.92
CA PHE A 247 -17.99 -6.69 -10.33
C PHE A 247 -18.01 -8.19 -10.62
N THR A 248 -19.17 -8.80 -10.40
CA THR A 248 -19.37 -10.27 -10.52
C THR A 248 -19.34 -10.79 -11.96
N GLU A 249 -19.37 -9.92 -12.96
CA GLU A 249 -19.15 -10.27 -14.36
C GLU A 249 -17.78 -10.88 -14.65
N TYR A 250 -16.78 -10.59 -13.82
CA TYR A 250 -15.44 -11.22 -13.89
C TYR A 250 -15.40 -12.63 -13.29
N GLY A 251 -16.50 -13.05 -12.67
CA GLY A 251 -16.75 -14.41 -12.23
C GLY A 251 -16.70 -14.58 -10.70
N LEU A 252 -17.71 -15.29 -10.21
CA LEU A 252 -17.86 -15.58 -8.77
C LEU A 252 -16.68 -16.36 -8.16
N LYS A 253 -15.83 -16.97 -9.00
CA LYS A 253 -14.62 -17.66 -8.56
C LYS A 253 -13.65 -16.74 -7.84
N LEU A 254 -13.61 -15.45 -8.18
CA LEU A 254 -12.77 -14.46 -7.49
C LEU A 254 -13.17 -14.35 -6.02
N ILE A 255 -14.48 -14.31 -5.73
CA ILE A 255 -15.02 -14.24 -4.36
C ILE A 255 -14.68 -15.51 -3.59
N VAL A 256 -14.95 -16.68 -4.19
CA VAL A 256 -14.72 -17.97 -3.54
C VAL A 256 -13.25 -18.15 -3.20
N ASN A 257 -12.36 -17.90 -4.16
CA ASN A 257 -10.92 -18.04 -3.94
C ASN A 257 -10.41 -17.10 -2.84
N GLN A 258 -10.84 -15.83 -2.84
CA GLN A 258 -10.47 -14.87 -1.80
C GLN A 258 -11.00 -15.28 -0.43
N TYR A 259 -12.27 -15.70 -0.35
CA TYR A 259 -12.89 -16.10 0.91
C TYR A 259 -12.22 -17.34 1.53
N ASP A 260 -11.94 -18.35 0.71
CA ASP A 260 -11.27 -19.57 1.17
C ASP A 260 -9.84 -19.26 1.62
N TRP A 261 -9.09 -18.49 0.81
CA TRP A 261 -7.75 -18.04 1.19
C TRP A 261 -7.75 -17.20 2.49
N LEU A 262 -8.67 -16.23 2.61
CA LEU A 262 -8.77 -15.39 3.81
C LEU A 262 -9.02 -16.19 5.07
N LYS A 263 -9.89 -17.20 4.97
CA LYS A 263 -10.17 -18.10 6.09
C LYS A 263 -8.93 -18.89 6.51
N GLU A 264 -8.17 -19.39 5.55
CA GLU A 264 -6.92 -20.12 5.81
C GLU A 264 -5.86 -19.19 6.42
N ASP A 265 -5.67 -18.00 5.87
CA ASP A 265 -4.72 -17.00 6.32
C ASP A 265 -5.01 -16.55 7.77
N LEU A 266 -6.27 -16.18 8.05
CA LEU A 266 -6.68 -15.79 9.41
C LEU A 266 -6.57 -16.96 10.42
N ALA A 267 -6.82 -18.20 9.99
CA ALA A 267 -6.63 -19.37 10.85
C ALA A 267 -5.14 -19.58 11.18
N GLU A 268 -4.25 -19.40 10.22
CA GLU A 268 -2.79 -19.47 10.42
C GLU A 268 -2.29 -18.33 11.33
N ALA A 269 -2.76 -17.09 11.12
CA ALA A 269 -2.45 -15.94 11.97
C ALA A 269 -2.89 -16.16 13.43
N ASN A 270 -3.96 -16.93 13.66
CA ASN A 270 -4.50 -17.24 14.99
C ASN A 270 -3.88 -18.47 15.66
N THR A 271 -2.91 -19.16 15.02
CA THR A 271 -2.19 -20.20 15.75
C THR A 271 -1.51 -19.60 16.99
N PRO A 272 -1.39 -20.33 18.10
CA PRO A 272 -0.78 -19.80 19.33
C PRO A 272 0.61 -19.22 19.12
N GLU A 273 1.40 -19.80 18.22
CA GLU A 273 2.72 -19.32 17.86
C GLU A 273 2.67 -17.97 17.16
N ASN A 274 1.87 -17.83 16.10
CA ASN A 274 1.80 -16.61 15.30
C ASN A 274 1.11 -15.47 16.08
N ARG A 275 -0.02 -15.76 16.75
CA ARG A 275 -0.75 -14.75 17.54
C ARG A 275 0.06 -14.22 18.73
N SER A 276 0.96 -15.01 19.30
CA SER A 276 1.86 -14.53 20.36
C SER A 276 2.94 -13.57 19.86
N LYS A 277 3.36 -13.70 18.61
CA LYS A 277 4.33 -12.82 17.96
C LYS A 277 3.65 -11.57 17.41
N ARG A 278 2.52 -11.75 16.71
CA ARG A 278 1.74 -10.70 16.04
C ARG A 278 0.32 -10.69 16.55
N PRO A 279 0.13 -10.09 17.74
CA PRO A 279 -1.18 -10.09 18.37
C PRO A 279 -2.21 -9.23 17.62
N TRP A 280 -1.77 -8.23 16.84
CA TRP A 280 -2.67 -7.37 16.10
C TRP A 280 -2.95 -7.92 14.70
N ILE A 281 -4.22 -8.06 14.35
CA ILE A 281 -4.67 -8.36 12.98
C ILE A 281 -5.42 -7.15 12.45
N ILE A 282 -4.91 -6.56 11.37
CA ILE A 282 -5.51 -5.41 10.69
C ILE A 282 -5.84 -5.81 9.26
N LEU A 283 -7.13 -5.81 8.92
CA LEU A 283 -7.60 -6.05 7.57
C LEU A 283 -7.86 -4.71 6.87
N PHE A 284 -7.55 -4.61 5.58
CA PHE A 284 -7.90 -3.46 4.77
C PHE A 284 -8.45 -3.87 3.41
N GLY A 285 -9.39 -3.09 2.92
CA GLY A 285 -10.05 -3.20 1.64
C GLY A 285 -10.69 -1.88 1.27
N HIS A 286 -11.26 -1.74 0.08
CA HIS A 286 -11.72 -0.44 -0.41
C HIS A 286 -13.13 -0.09 0.09
N ARG A 287 -14.17 -0.85 -0.32
CA ARG A 287 -15.56 -0.51 0.05
C ARG A 287 -15.88 -0.86 1.49
N PRO A 288 -16.40 0.09 2.28
CA PRO A 288 -16.66 -0.12 3.70
C PRO A 288 -17.82 -1.06 3.96
N MET A 289 -17.73 -1.85 5.06
CA MET A 289 -18.86 -2.60 5.59
C MET A 289 -19.89 -1.69 6.27
N TYR A 290 -19.44 -0.54 6.75
CA TYR A 290 -20.21 0.45 7.48
C TYR A 290 -19.78 1.85 7.08
N CYS A 291 -20.71 2.65 6.64
CA CYS A 291 -20.56 4.08 6.40
C CYS A 291 -21.88 4.82 6.66
N SER A 292 -21.80 6.12 6.91
CA SER A 292 -22.98 6.94 7.19
C SER A 292 -23.11 8.15 6.26
N ASN A 293 -22.50 8.09 5.10
CA ASN A 293 -22.56 9.11 4.06
C ASN A 293 -23.95 9.18 3.41
N SER A 294 -24.27 10.31 2.80
CA SER A 294 -25.62 10.60 2.26
C SER A 294 -25.68 10.74 0.75
N ASN A 295 -24.54 10.61 0.08
CA ASN A 295 -24.35 10.84 -1.34
C ASN A 295 -24.75 9.64 -2.20
N ASP A 296 -24.67 8.42 -1.69
CA ASP A 296 -24.88 7.18 -2.41
C ASP A 296 -25.70 6.16 -1.62
N ILE A 297 -26.05 5.06 -2.32
CA ILE A 297 -26.66 3.87 -1.73
C ILE A 297 -25.64 2.91 -1.15
N ASP A 298 -24.35 3.11 -1.37
CA ASP A 298 -23.26 2.18 -1.03
C ASP A 298 -23.24 1.86 0.45
N CYS A 299 -23.51 2.83 1.32
CA CYS A 299 -23.69 2.59 2.75
C CYS A 299 -24.87 1.68 3.11
N SER A 300 -25.73 1.35 2.15
CA SER A 300 -26.86 0.41 2.31
C SER A 300 -26.69 -0.91 1.56
N VAL A 301 -25.63 -1.02 0.74
CA VAL A 301 -25.29 -2.20 -0.05
C VAL A 301 -24.20 -2.99 0.65
N GLU A 302 -24.60 -3.98 1.41
CA GLU A 302 -23.74 -4.68 2.37
C GLU A 302 -23.07 -5.95 1.81
N LEU A 303 -22.74 -6.01 0.51
CA LEU A 303 -22.23 -7.23 -0.13
C LEU A 303 -20.91 -7.71 0.48
N THR A 304 -20.01 -6.84 0.83
CA THR A 304 -18.75 -7.20 1.52
C THR A 304 -19.04 -7.77 2.92
N ARG A 305 -19.99 -7.18 3.63
CA ARG A 305 -20.33 -7.55 5.00
C ARG A 305 -21.05 -8.91 5.06
N VAL A 306 -22.17 -9.05 4.36
CA VAL A 306 -23.05 -10.22 4.45
C VAL A 306 -22.88 -11.21 3.31
N GLY A 307 -22.15 -10.86 2.27
CA GLY A 307 -21.92 -11.69 1.10
C GLY A 307 -23.06 -11.67 0.08
N ILE A 308 -22.88 -12.44 -0.98
CA ILE A 308 -23.88 -12.61 -2.04
C ILE A 308 -24.88 -13.68 -1.61
N ALA A 309 -26.15 -13.29 -1.49
CA ALA A 309 -27.22 -14.15 -0.98
C ALA A 309 -26.90 -14.79 0.40
N GLY A 310 -26.18 -14.06 1.25
CA GLY A 310 -25.78 -14.53 2.58
C GLY A 310 -24.63 -15.53 2.60
N MET A 311 -23.90 -15.65 1.49
CA MET A 311 -22.72 -16.51 1.36
C MET A 311 -21.45 -15.66 1.14
N PHE A 312 -20.35 -16.11 1.70
CA PHE A 312 -19.03 -15.49 1.54
C PHE A 312 -18.91 -14.07 2.14
N GLY A 313 -19.79 -13.67 3.06
CA GLY A 313 -19.66 -12.42 3.80
C GLY A 313 -18.43 -12.42 4.69
N LEU A 314 -17.69 -11.30 4.72
CA LEU A 314 -16.42 -11.24 5.44
C LEU A 314 -16.60 -10.96 6.93
N GLU A 315 -17.68 -10.29 7.35
CA GLU A 315 -17.85 -9.88 8.75
C GLU A 315 -17.84 -11.04 9.76
N PRO A 316 -18.47 -12.21 9.48
CA PRO A 316 -18.38 -13.36 10.39
C PRO A 316 -16.93 -13.84 10.63
N LEU A 317 -16.05 -13.75 9.61
CA LEU A 317 -14.65 -14.13 9.75
C LEU A 317 -13.89 -13.17 10.67
N LEU A 318 -14.23 -11.86 10.64
CA LEU A 318 -13.62 -10.88 11.54
C LEU A 318 -13.84 -11.22 13.01
N ILE A 319 -15.02 -11.73 13.34
CA ILE A 319 -15.40 -12.15 14.69
C ILE A 319 -14.76 -13.48 15.05
N GLU A 320 -14.89 -14.47 14.17
CA GLU A 320 -14.34 -15.83 14.35
C GLU A 320 -12.84 -15.82 14.63
N PHE A 321 -12.11 -14.93 13.92
CA PHE A 321 -10.65 -14.86 14.00
C PHE A 321 -10.13 -13.65 14.79
N GLY A 322 -11.00 -12.86 15.43
CA GLY A 322 -10.60 -11.75 16.30
C GLY A 322 -9.78 -10.69 15.59
N VAL A 323 -10.22 -10.28 14.40
CA VAL A 323 -9.62 -9.13 13.68
C VAL A 323 -9.83 -7.86 14.51
N ASP A 324 -8.77 -7.08 14.73
CA ASP A 324 -8.82 -5.96 15.68
C ASP A 324 -9.33 -4.67 15.06
N VAL A 325 -8.84 -4.36 13.86
CA VAL A 325 -9.22 -3.14 13.11
C VAL A 325 -9.44 -3.48 11.66
N VAL A 326 -10.41 -2.81 11.06
CA VAL A 326 -10.68 -2.91 9.62
C VAL A 326 -10.64 -1.52 9.01
N ILE A 327 -9.83 -1.38 7.96
CA ILE A 327 -9.60 -0.11 7.28
C ILE A 327 -10.30 -0.12 5.93
N TRP A 328 -11.00 0.97 5.64
CA TRP A 328 -11.77 1.17 4.42
C TRP A 328 -11.47 2.53 3.80
N ALA A 329 -11.91 2.71 2.56
CA ALA A 329 -11.89 3.97 1.82
C ALA A 329 -13.22 4.14 1.06
N HIS A 330 -13.22 4.48 -0.25
CA HIS A 330 -14.37 4.58 -1.12
C HIS A 330 -15.29 5.78 -0.83
N GLU A 331 -15.73 5.95 0.40
CA GLU A 331 -16.40 7.16 0.84
C GLU A 331 -15.34 8.25 1.03
N HIS A 332 -15.46 9.35 0.30
CA HIS A 332 -14.49 10.45 0.31
C HIS A 332 -14.58 11.27 1.59
N SER A 333 -14.42 10.59 2.71
CA SER A 333 -14.56 11.14 4.05
C SER A 333 -13.70 10.38 5.04
N TYR A 334 -13.69 10.84 6.28
CA TYR A 334 -13.16 10.08 7.40
C TYR A 334 -14.30 9.73 8.35
N GLU A 335 -14.47 8.45 8.65
CA GLU A 335 -15.41 7.98 9.67
C GLU A 335 -14.78 6.88 10.52
N ARG A 336 -14.90 6.98 11.84
CA ARG A 336 -14.47 5.97 12.79
C ARG A 336 -15.66 5.47 13.61
N SER A 337 -15.79 4.15 13.70
CA SER A 337 -16.82 3.52 14.50
C SER A 337 -16.42 3.33 15.96
N TRP A 338 -17.41 3.14 16.83
CA TRP A 338 -17.24 2.35 18.03
C TRP A 338 -16.96 0.88 17.64
N PRO A 339 -16.45 0.03 18.58
CA PRO A 339 -16.32 -1.41 18.28
C PRO A 339 -17.67 -1.98 17.83
N LEU A 340 -17.71 -2.59 16.64
CA LEU A 340 -18.96 -2.78 15.90
C LEU A 340 -19.06 -4.17 15.26
N TYR A 341 -20.21 -4.82 15.42
CA TYR A 341 -20.60 -6.03 14.71
C TYR A 341 -22.12 -6.05 14.53
N ASP A 342 -22.59 -6.42 13.35
CA ASP A 342 -24.02 -6.49 12.96
C ASP A 342 -24.85 -5.28 13.43
N ASN A 343 -24.31 -4.06 13.18
CA ASN A 343 -24.89 -2.77 13.59
C ASN A 343 -25.02 -2.57 15.12
N VAL A 344 -24.43 -3.43 15.93
CA VAL A 344 -24.44 -3.35 17.40
C VAL A 344 -23.05 -2.97 17.92
N VAL A 345 -23.04 -2.02 18.86
CA VAL A 345 -21.80 -1.54 19.50
C VAL A 345 -21.41 -2.44 20.67
N TYR A 346 -20.16 -2.89 20.67
CA TYR A 346 -19.57 -3.78 21.69
C TYR A 346 -18.36 -3.13 22.36
N ASN A 347 -18.61 -2.08 23.13
CA ASN A 347 -17.57 -1.36 23.85
C ASN A 347 -16.88 -2.25 24.89
N GLY A 348 -15.58 -1.99 25.12
CA GLY A 348 -14.88 -2.56 26.27
C GLY A 348 -15.43 -2.05 27.60
N THR A 349 -15.19 -2.80 28.67
CA THR A 349 -15.78 -2.53 29.99
C THR A 349 -15.14 -1.37 30.75
N GLU A 350 -13.87 -1.10 30.51
CA GLU A 350 -13.09 -0.01 31.15
C GLU A 350 -13.04 1.26 30.31
N GLY A 351 -13.42 1.16 29.06
CA GLY A 351 -13.48 2.22 28.06
C GLY A 351 -13.83 1.63 26.70
N PRO A 352 -14.42 2.38 25.77
CA PRO A 352 -14.91 1.82 24.52
C PRO A 352 -13.85 1.01 23.75
N TYR A 353 -12.59 1.45 23.77
CA TYR A 353 -11.49 0.86 23.05
C TYR A 353 -10.46 0.14 23.94
N ILE A 354 -10.81 -0.13 25.22
CA ILE A 354 -10.01 -0.95 26.13
C ILE A 354 -10.62 -2.35 26.16
N ASN A 355 -9.90 -3.32 25.62
CA ASN A 355 -10.40 -4.67 25.37
C ASN A 355 -11.76 -4.66 24.65
N PRO A 356 -11.84 -4.05 23.45
CA PRO A 356 -13.11 -3.93 22.71
C PRO A 356 -13.69 -5.32 22.41
N GLY A 357 -15.04 -5.41 22.44
CA GLY A 357 -15.75 -6.66 22.21
C GLY A 357 -16.04 -6.98 20.74
N ALA A 358 -15.63 -6.11 19.81
CA ALA A 358 -15.76 -6.27 18.36
C ALA A 358 -14.68 -5.47 17.64
N PRO A 359 -14.48 -5.66 16.32
CA PRO A 359 -13.56 -4.86 15.51
C PRO A 359 -13.90 -3.36 15.50
N VAL A 360 -12.89 -2.52 15.34
CA VAL A 360 -13.06 -1.08 15.05
C VAL A 360 -12.96 -0.88 13.54
N HIS A 361 -13.93 -0.18 12.95
CA HIS A 361 -13.91 0.17 11.53
C HIS A 361 -13.49 1.63 11.36
N ILE A 362 -12.59 1.87 10.39
CA ILE A 362 -12.10 3.19 10.04
C ILE A 362 -12.23 3.35 8.52
N VAL A 363 -12.99 4.35 8.08
CA VAL A 363 -13.01 4.83 6.69
C VAL A 363 -12.02 6.00 6.59
N THR A 364 -11.11 5.95 5.62
CA THR A 364 -10.09 6.99 5.38
C THR A 364 -9.90 7.23 3.88
N GLY A 365 -11.01 7.56 3.19
CA GLY A 365 -11.10 7.75 1.74
C GLY A 365 -10.99 9.22 1.29
N SER A 366 -10.43 10.11 2.09
CA SER A 366 -10.40 11.54 1.77
C SER A 366 -9.02 12.08 1.39
N ALA A 367 -8.13 11.26 0.79
CA ALA A 367 -6.77 11.72 0.48
C ALA A 367 -6.70 12.75 -0.66
N GLY A 368 -7.76 12.85 -1.47
CA GLY A 368 -7.79 13.80 -2.58
C GLY A 368 -9.04 13.68 -3.44
N CYS A 369 -8.87 13.14 -4.62
CA CYS A 369 -9.78 12.89 -5.71
C CYS A 369 -10.49 14.15 -6.30
N GLN A 370 -10.89 14.02 -7.57
CA GLN A 370 -11.57 15.11 -8.29
C GLN A 370 -13.08 15.14 -8.09
N GLU A 371 -13.66 14.16 -7.40
CA GLU A 371 -15.10 14.00 -7.21
C GLU A 371 -15.62 14.75 -5.98
N SER A 372 -14.73 15.40 -5.23
CA SER A 372 -15.01 16.09 -3.96
C SER A 372 -15.23 15.13 -2.79
N THR A 373 -15.49 15.67 -1.61
CA THR A 373 -15.74 14.89 -0.39
C THR A 373 -17.23 14.60 -0.19
N ASP A 374 -17.54 13.50 0.48
CA ASP A 374 -18.89 12.98 0.66
C ASP A 374 -19.53 13.46 1.95
N PRO A 375 -20.72 14.06 1.87
CA PRO A 375 -21.45 14.52 3.04
C PRO A 375 -22.03 13.36 3.86
N PHE A 376 -22.29 13.61 5.14
CA PHE A 376 -22.86 12.64 6.06
C PHE A 376 -24.34 12.80 6.29
N ASN A 377 -25.03 11.71 6.54
CA ASN A 377 -26.40 11.70 7.04
C ASN A 377 -26.51 12.30 8.45
N TYR A 378 -27.64 12.88 8.77
CA TYR A 378 -28.00 13.38 10.11
C TYR A 378 -29.38 12.87 10.54
N PRO A 379 -29.50 12.43 11.82
CA PRO A 379 -28.46 12.33 12.85
C PRO A 379 -27.39 11.28 12.49
N ALA A 380 -26.24 11.33 13.19
CA ALA A 380 -25.22 10.30 13.06
C ALA A 380 -25.77 8.92 13.43
N ALA A 381 -25.29 7.87 12.78
CA ALA A 381 -25.55 6.50 13.20
C ALA A 381 -25.03 6.27 14.63
N ALA A 382 -25.73 5.51 15.42
CA ALA A 382 -25.37 5.27 16.83
C ALA A 382 -23.99 4.63 17.02
N TRP A 383 -23.53 3.90 16.00
CA TRP A 383 -22.21 3.26 15.98
C TRP A 383 -21.09 4.20 15.50
N SER A 384 -21.40 5.35 14.90
CA SER A 384 -20.42 6.32 14.41
C SER A 384 -19.84 7.12 15.58
N ALA A 385 -18.52 7.06 15.77
CA ALA A 385 -17.85 7.72 16.88
C ALA A 385 -17.27 9.08 16.50
N PHE A 386 -16.75 9.23 15.28
CA PHE A 386 -16.22 10.48 14.76
C PHE A 386 -16.34 10.54 13.23
N ARG A 387 -16.59 11.75 12.68
CA ARG A 387 -16.75 11.97 11.24
C ARG A 387 -16.13 13.31 10.82
N SER A 388 -15.51 13.35 9.64
CA SER A 388 -15.01 14.57 9.01
C SER A 388 -15.06 14.46 7.49
N THR A 389 -15.41 15.55 6.83
CA THR A 389 -15.30 15.72 5.38
C THR A 389 -14.04 16.48 4.97
N ASP A 390 -13.11 16.72 5.89
CA ASP A 390 -11.82 17.34 5.55
C ASP A 390 -11.00 16.35 4.69
N TYR A 391 -10.30 16.85 3.70
CA TYR A 391 -9.25 16.08 3.04
C TYR A 391 -8.15 15.70 4.03
N GLY A 392 -7.62 14.49 3.90
CA GLY A 392 -6.62 14.02 4.84
C GLY A 392 -6.20 12.57 4.67
N TYR A 393 -5.47 12.07 5.66
CA TYR A 393 -4.97 10.70 5.73
C TYR A 393 -4.82 10.26 7.19
N THR A 394 -4.81 8.97 7.40
CA THR A 394 -4.63 8.37 8.73
C THR A 394 -3.17 8.01 8.96
N ARG A 395 -2.61 8.36 10.11
CA ARG A 395 -1.36 7.82 10.63
C ARG A 395 -1.65 6.70 11.63
N PHE A 396 -0.93 5.62 11.50
CA PHE A 396 -1.01 4.47 12.38
C PHE A 396 0.31 4.22 13.08
N LYS A 397 0.25 3.79 14.35
CA LYS A 397 1.41 3.36 15.14
C LYS A 397 1.06 2.11 15.95
N ALA A 398 1.82 1.03 15.76
CA ALA A 398 1.78 -0.08 16.71
C ALA A 398 2.95 0.09 17.69
N TYR A 399 2.60 0.39 18.94
CA TYR A 399 3.59 0.64 19.97
C TYR A 399 4.18 -0.65 20.55
N ASN A 400 3.34 -1.64 20.72
CA ASN A 400 3.70 -2.93 21.30
C ASN A 400 2.54 -3.93 21.14
N GLN A 401 2.66 -5.06 21.82
CA GLN A 401 1.67 -6.14 21.78
C GLN A 401 0.29 -5.79 22.37
N THR A 402 0.15 -4.69 23.10
CA THR A 402 -1.09 -4.31 23.78
C THR A 402 -1.65 -2.94 23.40
N HIS A 403 -0.88 -2.11 22.67
CA HIS A 403 -1.28 -0.74 22.36
C HIS A 403 -1.02 -0.38 20.91
N ILE A 404 -2.07 0.04 20.22
CA ILE A 404 -1.98 0.67 18.91
C ILE A 404 -2.66 2.04 18.93
N TYR A 405 -2.24 2.91 18.02
CA TYR A 405 -2.70 4.29 17.95
C TYR A 405 -2.96 4.72 16.53
N PHE A 406 -4.08 5.41 16.32
CA PHE A 406 -4.46 6.05 15.06
C PHE A 406 -4.65 7.54 15.27
N GLU A 407 -4.33 8.33 14.26
CA GLU A 407 -4.67 9.75 14.20
C GLU A 407 -5.05 10.15 12.78
N GLN A 408 -6.15 10.92 12.65
CA GLN A 408 -6.54 11.51 11.37
C GLN A 408 -5.93 12.89 11.23
N VAL A 409 -5.22 13.08 10.14
CA VAL A 409 -4.58 14.36 9.76
C VAL A 409 -5.46 15.07 8.75
N SER A 410 -5.88 16.29 9.05
CA SER A 410 -6.61 17.16 8.11
C SER A 410 -5.65 18.04 7.33
N VAL A 411 -5.64 17.88 6.01
CA VAL A 411 -4.89 18.75 5.08
C VAL A 411 -5.54 20.13 5.00
N ASP A 412 -6.88 20.22 5.01
CA ASP A 412 -7.63 21.47 5.00
C ASP A 412 -7.29 22.34 6.23
N ARG A 413 -6.90 21.70 7.32
CA ARG A 413 -6.43 22.36 8.54
C ARG A 413 -4.90 22.39 8.66
N LYS A 414 -4.19 22.33 7.53
CA LYS A 414 -2.73 22.45 7.45
C LYS A 414 -1.98 21.39 8.27
N GLY A 415 -2.39 20.13 8.14
CA GLY A 415 -1.74 18.99 8.79
C GLY A 415 -2.09 18.83 10.28
N LYS A 416 -3.19 19.45 10.75
CA LYS A 416 -3.63 19.23 12.14
C LYS A 416 -4.27 17.87 12.30
N VAL A 417 -3.97 17.22 13.42
CA VAL A 417 -4.70 16.04 13.90
C VAL A 417 -6.09 16.49 14.36
N ILE A 418 -7.13 15.88 13.79
CA ILE A 418 -8.54 16.20 14.07
C ILE A 418 -9.26 15.10 14.84
N ASP A 419 -8.77 13.90 14.80
CA ASP A 419 -9.22 12.77 15.60
C ASP A 419 -8.02 11.92 16.02
N SER A 420 -8.16 11.23 17.17
CA SER A 420 -7.16 10.29 17.63
C SER A 420 -7.79 9.15 18.42
N LEU A 421 -7.20 7.97 18.30
CA LEU A 421 -7.70 6.74 18.88
C LEU A 421 -6.55 5.90 19.44
N TRP A 422 -6.63 5.57 20.73
CA TRP A 422 -5.90 4.45 21.32
C TRP A 422 -6.77 3.22 21.37
N ILE A 423 -6.24 2.07 20.95
CA ILE A 423 -6.82 0.76 21.21
C ILE A 423 -5.87 0.01 22.11
N GLU A 424 -6.38 -0.41 23.25
CA GLU A 424 -5.67 -1.21 24.24
C GLU A 424 -6.30 -2.60 24.32
N LYS A 425 -5.51 -3.65 24.16
CA LYS A 425 -5.99 -5.03 24.17
C LYS A 425 -4.98 -5.93 24.87
N HIS A 426 -5.43 -6.63 25.92
CA HIS A 426 -4.59 -7.51 26.74
C HIS A 426 -4.73 -8.99 26.36
N LYS A 427 -5.81 -9.33 25.63
CA LYS A 427 -6.03 -10.65 25.07
C LYS A 427 -6.42 -10.51 23.60
N HIS A 428 -5.71 -11.23 22.78
CA HIS A 428 -5.95 -11.30 21.35
C HIS A 428 -6.51 -12.68 21.01
N GLU A 429 -7.81 -12.76 20.95
CA GLU A 429 -8.58 -14.00 20.71
C GLU A 429 -9.83 -13.68 19.90
N ALA A 430 -10.55 -14.72 19.44
CA ALA A 430 -11.87 -14.60 18.83
C ALA A 430 -12.83 -13.83 19.72
N TYR A 431 -13.76 -13.10 19.13
CA TYR A 431 -14.80 -12.41 19.89
C TYR A 431 -15.91 -13.39 20.31
N ASN A 432 -16.38 -13.25 21.54
CA ASN A 432 -17.47 -14.05 22.09
C ASN A 432 -18.76 -13.21 22.07
N LEU A 433 -19.46 -13.21 20.92
CA LEU A 433 -20.69 -12.45 20.67
C LEU A 433 -21.94 -13.37 20.63
#